data_14b2fc2a626ab77ca0c1f6f79420990e
#
_entry.id   14b2fc2a626ab77ca0c1f6f79420990e
#
_cell.length_a   1.000
_cell.length_b   1.000
_cell.length_c   1.000
_cell.angle_alpha   90.00
_cell.angle_beta   90.00
_cell.angle_gamma   90.00
#
_symmetry.space_group_name_H-M   'P 1'
#
loop_
_entity.id
_entity.type
_entity.pdbx_description
1 polymer ?
#
loop_
_entity_poly.entity_id
_entity_poly.type
_entity_poly.pdbx_seq_one_letter_code
_entity_poly.pdbx_strand_id
1 'polypeptide(L)'
;RLSAMIRDCPVLEKKVKPPRERDSGNTVLHKVFTGGHISLVGSNSTSSLASRPIRVLLLDEVDRFEVSNTEGDVVSLATKRTTTFWNNKIIMCSTPTIKGLSRVEQEYNLSDQRKFYVPCPECNEQQVLEFKQVKFDKEKLQDTYYACRFCNDKWNDSKRWKAIRQGEWKATAEHTGIAGFHLNEFYSSWSRLEDIVRNFLEAKKLPETLKVFTNTTLGESWEDKGTGLDISLNERTEDYNPEQMPDGVLLLTAGVDVQANRLELTILGLGLNEEIWVIDHIVLYGDPSVTSIWLKLDAELKRTYTRQDGKKFLISSACIDSGYYTNN
;
A
#
# COMPACT_ATOMS: atom_id res chain seq x y z
N ARG A 1 -5.68 4.38 26.06
CA ARG A 1 -5.33 5.71 25.51
C ARG A 1 -6.52 6.67 25.52
N LEU A 2 -7.70 6.34 24.98
CA LEU A 2 -8.87 7.23 24.95
C LEU A 2 -9.29 7.71 26.36
N SER A 3 -9.33 6.82 27.35
CA SER A 3 -9.69 7.20 28.71
C SER A 3 -8.71 8.17 29.34
N ALA A 4 -7.41 8.05 29.06
CA ALA A 4 -6.40 9.01 29.50
C ALA A 4 -6.60 10.39 28.82
N MET A 5 -6.82 10.39 27.49
CA MET A 5 -7.12 11.64 26.76
C MET A 5 -8.36 12.38 27.32
N ILE A 6 -9.41 11.63 27.64
CA ILE A 6 -10.63 12.21 28.21
C ILE A 6 -10.33 12.83 29.59
N ARG A 7 -9.62 12.12 30.46
CA ARG A 7 -9.23 12.60 31.79
C ARG A 7 -8.33 13.84 31.75
N ASP A 8 -7.35 13.81 30.84
CA ASP A 8 -6.30 14.84 30.77
C ASP A 8 -6.71 16.08 29.93
N CYS A 9 -7.89 16.03 29.29
CA CYS A 9 -8.43 17.15 28.51
C CYS A 9 -9.66 17.75 29.23
N PRO A 10 -9.58 18.98 29.82
CA PRO A 10 -10.67 19.57 30.61
C PRO A 10 -11.98 19.77 29.87
N VAL A 11 -11.93 19.94 28.54
CA VAL A 11 -13.12 20.04 27.67
C VAL A 11 -13.83 18.71 27.54
N LEU A 12 -13.07 17.59 27.42
CA LEU A 12 -13.61 16.25 27.29
C LEU A 12 -14.08 15.68 28.63
N GLU A 13 -13.34 15.94 29.71
CA GLU A 13 -13.69 15.49 31.06
C GLU A 13 -15.10 15.94 31.48
N LYS A 14 -15.44 17.18 31.14
CA LYS A 14 -16.78 17.73 31.45
C LYS A 14 -17.92 17.11 30.60
N LYS A 15 -17.58 16.55 29.44
CA LYS A 15 -18.59 16.01 28.51
C LYS A 15 -18.81 14.50 28.64
N VAL A 16 -17.77 13.76 29.00
CA VAL A 16 -17.80 12.29 29.11
C VAL A 16 -17.81 11.93 30.59
N LYS A 17 -18.86 11.24 31.02
CA LYS A 17 -18.97 10.81 32.43
C LYS A 17 -17.84 9.82 32.77
N PRO A 18 -17.25 9.91 33.97
CA PRO A 18 -16.28 8.92 34.43
C PRO A 18 -16.95 7.53 34.51
N PRO A 19 -16.19 6.44 34.23
CA PRO A 19 -16.73 5.08 34.39
C PRO A 19 -17.11 4.84 35.84
N ARG A 20 -18.34 4.39 36.07
CA ARG A 20 -18.79 3.88 37.39
C ARG A 20 -18.77 2.36 37.35
N GLU A 21 -18.51 1.70 38.47
CA GLU A 21 -18.35 0.23 38.59
C GLU A 21 -19.52 -0.58 38.01
N ARG A 22 -20.72 0.00 37.83
CA ARG A 22 -21.93 -0.66 37.29
C ARG A 22 -22.51 0.04 36.07
N ASP A 23 -21.76 0.92 35.41
CA ASP A 23 -22.28 1.66 34.24
C ASP A 23 -21.86 0.96 32.93
N SER A 24 -22.79 0.20 32.34
CA SER A 24 -22.60 -0.45 31.04
C SER A 24 -22.38 0.54 29.88
N GLY A 25 -22.67 1.83 30.07
CA GLY A 25 -22.51 2.87 29.06
C GLY A 25 -21.07 3.39 28.90
N ASN A 26 -20.15 3.10 29.85
CA ASN A 26 -18.80 3.64 29.85
C ASN A 26 -17.73 2.54 30.04
N THR A 27 -17.59 1.69 29.04
CA THR A 27 -16.56 0.64 28.98
C THR A 27 -15.25 1.17 28.33
N VAL A 28 -14.24 0.33 28.26
CA VAL A 28 -12.96 0.66 27.56
C VAL A 28 -13.21 0.99 26.10
N LEU A 29 -14.12 0.26 25.43
CA LEU A 29 -14.39 0.36 24.00
C LEU A 29 -15.66 1.19 23.68
N HIS A 30 -16.40 1.65 24.69
CA HIS A 30 -17.63 2.42 24.49
C HIS A 30 -17.71 3.55 25.49
N LYS A 31 -17.95 4.77 25.02
CA LYS A 31 -18.09 5.98 25.84
C LYS A 31 -19.35 6.75 25.46
N VAL A 32 -20.21 6.99 26.43
CA VAL A 32 -21.42 7.81 26.27
C VAL A 32 -21.13 9.24 26.74
N PHE A 33 -21.61 10.19 25.99
CA PHE A 33 -21.53 11.62 26.30
C PHE A 33 -22.87 12.31 25.97
N THR A 34 -23.05 13.55 26.39
CA THR A 34 -24.28 14.29 26.09
C THR A 34 -24.49 14.43 24.58
N GLY A 35 -25.56 13.84 24.08
CA GLY A 35 -25.95 13.88 22.67
C GLY A 35 -25.33 12.80 21.78
N GLY A 36 -24.62 11.80 22.35
CA GLY A 36 -24.05 10.73 21.55
C GLY A 36 -23.17 9.73 22.30
N HIS A 37 -22.50 8.91 21.50
CA HIS A 37 -21.52 7.95 22.01
C HIS A 37 -20.40 7.76 20.99
N ILE A 38 -19.27 7.24 21.44
CA ILE A 38 -18.18 6.75 20.62
C ILE A 38 -17.94 5.28 20.94
N SER A 39 -17.84 4.45 19.91
CA SER A 39 -17.47 3.04 20.03
C SER A 39 -16.17 2.79 19.29
N LEU A 40 -15.26 2.07 19.92
CA LEU A 40 -14.00 1.59 19.32
C LEU A 40 -14.22 0.14 18.91
N VAL A 41 -13.93 -0.15 17.64
CA VAL A 41 -14.12 -1.48 17.05
C VAL A 41 -12.87 -1.86 16.29
N GLY A 42 -12.41 -3.10 16.43
CA GLY A 42 -11.31 -3.62 15.61
C GLY A 42 -11.82 -3.98 14.21
N SER A 43 -10.96 -3.80 13.21
CA SER A 43 -11.26 -4.14 11.81
C SER A 43 -11.63 -5.61 11.61
N ASN A 44 -11.11 -6.51 12.44
CA ASN A 44 -11.37 -7.96 12.36
C ASN A 44 -12.71 -8.38 12.99
N SER A 45 -13.47 -7.44 13.59
CA SER A 45 -14.77 -7.71 14.21
C SER A 45 -15.92 -7.27 13.33
N THR A 46 -16.16 -8.00 12.25
CA THR A 46 -17.20 -7.69 11.23
C THR A 46 -18.61 -7.62 11.83
N SER A 47 -18.94 -8.50 12.78
CA SER A 47 -20.22 -8.47 13.50
C SER A 47 -20.45 -7.17 14.30
N SER A 48 -19.40 -6.64 14.91
CA SER A 48 -19.46 -5.37 15.64
C SER A 48 -19.57 -4.17 14.70
N LEU A 49 -18.96 -4.25 13.52
CA LEU A 49 -19.09 -3.25 12.46
C LEU A 49 -20.49 -3.26 11.84
N ALA A 50 -21.15 -4.41 11.80
CA ALA A 50 -22.45 -4.58 11.19
C ALA A 50 -23.64 -4.14 12.07
N SER A 51 -23.46 -3.95 13.38
CA SER A 51 -24.55 -3.96 14.34
C SER A 51 -25.26 -2.62 14.58
N ARG A 52 -24.65 -1.46 14.24
CA ARG A 52 -25.18 -0.14 14.66
C ARG A 52 -25.08 0.92 13.56
N PRO A 53 -26.13 1.70 13.31
CA PRO A 53 -26.04 2.89 12.47
C PRO A 53 -25.18 3.95 13.17
N ILE A 54 -24.29 4.60 12.41
CA ILE A 54 -23.36 5.63 12.89
C ILE A 54 -23.38 6.84 11.97
N ARG A 55 -23.27 8.04 12.54
CA ARG A 55 -23.22 9.29 11.77
C ARG A 55 -21.81 9.67 11.37
N VAL A 56 -20.83 9.44 12.24
CA VAL A 56 -19.43 9.77 12.01
C VAL A 56 -18.61 8.49 12.09
N LEU A 57 -17.96 8.14 10.99
CA LEU A 57 -17.08 7.00 10.86
C LEU A 57 -15.62 7.48 10.78
N LEU A 58 -14.79 7.04 11.72
CA LEU A 58 -13.37 7.30 11.76
C LEU A 58 -12.64 5.98 11.53
N LEU A 59 -11.89 5.90 10.44
CA LEU A 59 -11.13 4.72 10.04
C LEU A 59 -9.65 5.07 10.14
N ASP A 60 -8.93 4.39 11.01
CA ASP A 60 -7.51 4.59 11.24
C ASP A 60 -6.71 3.41 10.73
N GLU A 61 -5.59 3.66 10.06
CA GLU A 61 -4.71 2.65 9.47
C GLU A 61 -5.42 1.75 8.43
N VAL A 62 -6.22 2.33 7.53
CA VAL A 62 -7.06 1.58 6.57
C VAL A 62 -6.28 0.65 5.64
N ASP A 63 -5.02 0.96 5.35
CA ASP A 63 -4.13 0.11 4.55
C ASP A 63 -3.68 -1.18 5.26
N ARG A 64 -3.95 -1.27 6.57
CA ARG A 64 -3.66 -2.43 7.42
C ARG A 64 -4.88 -3.33 7.64
N PHE A 65 -6.03 -2.96 7.08
CA PHE A 65 -7.24 -3.75 7.23
C PHE A 65 -7.16 -5.00 6.34
N GLU A 66 -7.36 -6.14 6.95
CA GLU A 66 -7.43 -7.41 6.23
C GLU A 66 -8.80 -7.56 5.54
N VAL A 67 -8.81 -8.15 4.36
CA VAL A 67 -10.04 -8.49 3.66
C VAL A 67 -10.67 -9.70 4.35
N SER A 68 -11.93 -9.58 4.80
CA SER A 68 -12.65 -10.71 5.37
C SER A 68 -13.05 -11.69 4.27
N ASN A 69 -12.64 -12.95 4.40
CA ASN A 69 -13.02 -14.01 3.46
C ASN A 69 -14.52 -14.33 3.44
N THR A 70 -15.25 -13.95 4.51
CA THR A 70 -16.68 -14.28 4.67
C THR A 70 -17.61 -13.10 4.38
N GLU A 71 -17.20 -11.88 4.72
CA GLU A 71 -18.10 -10.71 4.66
C GLU A 71 -17.59 -9.61 3.70
N GLY A 72 -16.43 -9.80 3.08
CA GLY A 72 -15.87 -8.90 2.09
C GLY A 72 -15.12 -7.71 2.68
N ASP A 73 -15.16 -6.56 2.00
CA ASP A 73 -14.39 -5.38 2.36
C ASP A 73 -14.91 -4.68 3.62
N VAL A 74 -14.07 -4.64 4.65
CA VAL A 74 -14.37 -4.07 5.97
C VAL A 74 -14.74 -2.59 5.90
N VAL A 75 -14.06 -1.80 5.04
CA VAL A 75 -14.34 -0.37 4.87
C VAL A 75 -15.72 -0.15 4.25
N SER A 76 -16.05 -0.94 3.24
CA SER A 76 -17.36 -0.90 2.59
C SER A 76 -18.48 -1.28 3.57
N LEU A 77 -18.28 -2.31 4.40
CA LEU A 77 -19.22 -2.72 5.44
C LEU A 77 -19.45 -1.59 6.45
N ALA A 78 -18.38 -0.97 6.96
CA ALA A 78 -18.46 0.13 7.92
C ALA A 78 -19.17 1.36 7.30
N THR A 79 -18.85 1.69 6.05
CA THR A 79 -19.44 2.81 5.31
C THR A 79 -20.95 2.66 5.16
N LYS A 80 -21.44 1.44 4.90
CA LYS A 80 -22.88 1.17 4.81
C LYS A 80 -23.64 1.53 6.10
N ARG A 81 -23.01 1.60 7.26
CA ARG A 81 -23.65 1.98 8.54
C ARG A 81 -23.91 3.48 8.66
N THR A 82 -23.32 4.28 7.78
CA THR A 82 -23.55 5.74 7.78
C THR A 82 -24.72 6.17 6.90
N THR A 83 -25.25 5.31 6.06
CA THR A 83 -26.25 5.64 5.02
C THR A 83 -27.58 6.15 5.57
N THR A 84 -27.95 5.83 6.82
CA THR A 84 -29.16 6.33 7.46
C THR A 84 -29.08 7.81 7.86
N PHE A 85 -27.89 8.39 7.85
CA PHE A 85 -27.68 9.78 8.22
C PHE A 85 -27.36 10.62 6.98
N TRP A 86 -28.24 11.56 6.65
CA TRP A 86 -28.05 12.47 5.52
C TRP A 86 -26.81 13.37 5.67
N ASN A 87 -26.38 13.64 6.91
CA ASN A 87 -25.23 14.45 7.28
C ASN A 87 -24.09 13.59 7.82
N ASN A 88 -23.90 12.39 7.30
CA ASN A 88 -22.82 11.53 7.70
C ASN A 88 -21.44 12.15 7.37
N LYS A 89 -20.42 11.70 8.09
CA LYS A 89 -19.02 12.05 7.81
C LYS A 89 -18.16 10.80 7.93
N ILE A 90 -17.35 10.57 6.92
CA ILE A 90 -16.38 9.48 6.87
C ILE A 90 -14.99 10.11 6.79
N ILE A 91 -14.09 9.71 7.69
CA ILE A 91 -12.70 10.13 7.71
C ILE A 91 -11.84 8.88 7.70
N MET A 92 -10.95 8.80 6.72
CA MET A 92 -9.97 7.73 6.58
C MET A 92 -8.57 8.30 6.73
N CYS A 93 -7.72 7.65 7.51
CA CYS A 93 -6.31 7.98 7.57
C CYS A 93 -5.46 6.71 7.60
N SER A 94 -4.31 6.77 6.98
CA SER A 94 -3.31 5.72 6.99
C SER A 94 -1.97 6.24 6.46
N THR A 95 -0.90 5.56 6.82
CA THR A 95 0.31 5.58 6.00
C THR A 95 0.07 4.68 4.77
N PRO A 96 0.43 5.14 3.55
CA PRO A 96 0.28 4.33 2.36
C PRO A 96 1.22 3.11 2.40
N THR A 97 0.90 2.08 1.63
CA THR A 97 1.70 0.85 1.57
C THR A 97 2.35 0.68 0.19
N ILE A 98 1.83 -0.18 -0.66
CA ILE A 98 2.35 -0.46 -2.00
C ILE A 98 1.54 0.33 -3.02
N LYS A 99 2.22 0.94 -3.97
CA LYS A 99 1.62 1.71 -5.06
C LYS A 99 0.61 0.88 -5.83
N GLY A 100 -0.56 1.45 -6.05
CA GLY A 100 -1.68 0.79 -6.71
C GLY A 100 -2.48 -0.18 -5.83
N LEU A 101 -1.93 -0.65 -4.70
CA LEU A 101 -2.65 -1.50 -3.73
C LEU A 101 -3.10 -0.71 -2.50
N SER A 102 -2.42 0.40 -2.18
CA SER A 102 -2.75 1.26 -1.06
C SER A 102 -4.14 1.87 -1.19
N ARG A 103 -5.02 1.58 -0.24
CA ARG A 103 -6.38 2.14 -0.22
C ARG A 103 -6.37 3.65 0.02
N VAL A 104 -5.56 4.12 0.98
CA VAL A 104 -5.49 5.56 1.25
C VAL A 104 -4.97 6.34 0.06
N GLU A 105 -4.05 5.78 -0.74
CA GLU A 105 -3.60 6.37 -2.00
C GLU A 105 -4.72 6.42 -3.04
N GLN A 106 -5.50 5.35 -3.20
CA GLN A 106 -6.63 5.29 -4.12
C GLN A 106 -7.69 6.36 -3.76
N GLU A 107 -8.06 6.46 -2.48
CA GLU A 107 -9.01 7.47 -2.00
C GLU A 107 -8.47 8.90 -2.16
N TYR A 108 -7.16 9.11 -1.91
CA TYR A 108 -6.51 10.39 -2.16
C TYR A 108 -6.54 10.76 -3.64
N ASN A 109 -6.29 9.82 -4.54
CA ASN A 109 -6.33 10.06 -5.99
C ASN A 109 -7.74 10.40 -6.50
N LEU A 110 -8.80 9.93 -5.84
CA LEU A 110 -10.20 10.25 -6.12
C LEU A 110 -10.65 11.59 -5.51
N SER A 111 -9.83 12.21 -4.68
CA SER A 111 -10.14 13.44 -3.93
C SER A 111 -9.65 14.70 -4.67
N ASP A 112 -9.86 15.86 -4.04
CA ASP A 112 -9.29 17.14 -4.49
C ASP A 112 -7.77 17.28 -4.23
N GLN A 113 -7.11 16.25 -3.71
CA GLN A 113 -5.66 16.09 -3.59
C GLN A 113 -4.95 17.30 -2.94
N ARG A 114 -5.44 17.75 -1.80
CA ARG A 114 -4.85 18.91 -1.13
C ARG A 114 -3.43 18.64 -0.67
N LYS A 115 -2.57 19.61 -0.94
CA LYS A 115 -1.20 19.70 -0.44
C LYS A 115 -1.07 20.91 0.46
N PHE A 116 -0.19 20.80 1.45
CA PHE A 116 0.07 21.90 2.37
C PHE A 116 1.22 22.75 1.85
N TYR A 117 0.90 23.97 1.43
CA TYR A 117 1.86 24.92 0.89
C TYR A 117 2.37 25.82 1.99
N VAL A 118 3.66 26.08 2.00
CA VAL A 118 4.32 26.97 2.96
C VAL A 118 5.03 28.11 2.22
N PRO A 119 4.93 29.37 2.72
CA PRO A 119 5.64 30.48 2.11
C PRO A 119 7.14 30.41 2.44
N CYS A 120 7.99 30.73 1.49
CA CYS A 120 9.40 30.93 1.75
C CYS A 120 9.61 32.17 2.62
N PRO A 121 10.36 32.10 3.74
CA PRO A 121 10.61 33.27 4.58
C PRO A 121 11.39 34.41 3.88
N GLU A 122 12.08 34.12 2.77
CA GLU A 122 12.88 35.10 2.04
C GLU A 122 12.13 35.64 0.80
N CYS A 123 11.72 34.76 -0.12
CA CYS A 123 11.08 35.18 -1.37
C CYS A 123 9.56 35.13 -1.35
N ASN A 124 8.94 34.66 -0.28
CA ASN A 124 7.50 34.49 -0.09
C ASN A 124 6.78 33.56 -1.08
N GLU A 125 7.53 32.87 -1.96
CA GLU A 125 6.96 31.89 -2.89
C GLU A 125 6.43 30.66 -2.14
N GLN A 126 5.26 30.21 -2.55
CA GLN A 126 4.56 29.06 -1.96
C GLN A 126 5.08 27.74 -2.48
N GLN A 127 5.45 26.83 -1.60
CA GLN A 127 5.99 25.52 -1.98
C GLN A 127 5.54 24.39 -1.05
N VAL A 128 5.50 23.20 -1.57
CA VAL A 128 5.32 21.95 -0.81
C VAL A 128 6.69 21.48 -0.35
N LEU A 129 6.79 20.97 0.88
CA LEU A 129 8.04 20.42 1.40
C LEU A 129 8.29 19.02 0.85
N GLU A 130 9.42 18.84 0.16
CA GLU A 130 9.82 17.60 -0.50
C GLU A 130 11.26 17.21 -0.11
N PHE A 131 11.53 15.91 0.01
CA PHE A 131 12.86 15.40 0.39
C PHE A 131 13.99 15.86 -0.53
N LYS A 132 13.72 15.98 -1.84
CA LYS A 132 14.73 16.42 -2.84
C LYS A 132 15.33 17.80 -2.55
N GLN A 133 14.62 18.65 -1.77
CA GLN A 133 15.07 19.96 -1.36
C GLN A 133 15.93 19.94 -0.08
N VAL A 134 16.02 18.82 0.62
CA VAL A 134 16.88 18.67 1.78
C VAL A 134 18.32 18.49 1.30
N LYS A 135 19.21 19.35 1.78
CA LYS A 135 20.64 19.33 1.46
C LYS A 135 21.43 18.95 2.69
N PHE A 136 22.31 17.98 2.55
CA PHE A 136 23.11 17.45 3.65
C PHE A 136 24.47 16.95 3.20
N ASP A 137 25.42 16.99 4.14
CA ASP A 137 26.70 16.33 4.05
C ASP A 137 26.68 15.11 4.99
N LYS A 138 27.10 13.95 4.50
CA LYS A 138 27.09 12.70 5.29
C LYS A 138 28.03 12.75 6.50
N GLU A 139 29.10 13.56 6.44
CA GLU A 139 30.07 13.72 7.51
C GLU A 139 29.66 14.80 8.52
N LYS A 140 28.74 15.71 8.13
CA LYS A 140 28.29 16.87 8.92
C LYS A 140 26.79 17.01 8.91
N LEU A 141 26.08 16.02 9.45
CA LEU A 141 24.60 16.03 9.46
C LEU A 141 23.98 17.20 10.21
N GLN A 142 24.69 17.79 11.18
CA GLN A 142 24.27 18.98 11.90
C GLN A 142 24.09 20.21 10.98
N ASP A 143 24.74 20.22 9.82
CA ASP A 143 24.65 21.31 8.83
C ASP A 143 23.53 21.08 7.81
N THR A 144 22.65 20.08 8.05
CA THR A 144 21.50 19.79 7.18
C THR A 144 20.53 20.97 7.15
N TYR A 145 20.10 21.33 5.95
CA TYR A 145 19.11 22.39 5.73
C TYR A 145 18.13 22.04 4.60
N TYR A 146 16.99 22.71 4.61
CA TYR A 146 16.05 22.70 3.52
C TYR A 146 16.33 23.89 2.59
N ALA A 147 16.48 23.66 1.28
CA ALA A 147 16.72 24.70 0.29
C ALA A 147 15.37 25.12 -0.35
N CYS A 148 15.07 26.40 -0.37
CA CYS A 148 13.91 26.90 -1.10
C CYS A 148 14.01 26.53 -2.58
N ARG A 149 12.90 26.04 -3.14
CA ARG A 149 12.83 25.64 -4.56
C ARG A 149 13.06 26.79 -5.55
N PHE A 150 12.74 28.02 -5.13
CA PHE A 150 12.73 29.20 -5.99
C PHE A 150 13.97 30.08 -5.83
N CYS A 151 14.34 30.41 -4.58
CA CYS A 151 15.47 31.33 -4.32
C CYS A 151 16.71 30.64 -3.71
N ASN A 152 16.63 29.33 -3.43
CA ASN A 152 17.70 28.56 -2.77
C ASN A 152 18.04 29.03 -1.34
N ASP A 153 17.20 29.88 -0.70
CA ASP A 153 17.41 30.24 0.70
C ASP A 153 17.48 28.99 1.58
N LYS A 154 18.42 29.02 2.54
CA LYS A 154 18.69 27.89 3.42
C LYS A 154 17.83 27.99 4.69
N TRP A 155 16.98 27.01 4.91
CA TRP A 155 16.13 26.92 6.09
C TRP A 155 16.69 25.90 7.06
N ASN A 156 17.04 26.36 8.23
CA ASN A 156 17.20 25.48 9.39
C ASN A 156 15.81 25.11 9.95
N ASP A 157 15.75 24.26 10.96
CA ASP A 157 14.49 23.83 11.57
C ASP A 157 13.65 25.00 12.09
N SER A 158 14.26 26.03 12.68
CA SER A 158 13.54 27.20 13.17
C SER A 158 12.85 27.98 12.05
N LYS A 159 13.52 28.24 10.93
CA LYS A 159 12.93 28.86 9.73
C LYS A 159 11.82 27.99 9.15
N ARG A 160 12.05 26.67 9.02
CA ARG A 160 11.07 25.71 8.53
C ARG A 160 9.80 25.70 9.37
N TRP A 161 9.91 25.64 10.69
CA TRP A 161 8.75 25.65 11.60
C TRP A 161 7.98 26.97 11.55
N LYS A 162 8.66 28.10 11.37
CA LYS A 162 7.99 29.41 11.17
C LYS A 162 7.20 29.43 9.86
N ALA A 163 7.79 28.91 8.77
CA ALA A 163 7.12 28.81 7.48
C ALA A 163 5.88 27.90 7.55
N ILE A 164 5.98 26.75 8.22
CA ILE A 164 4.87 25.79 8.39
C ILE A 164 3.67 26.45 9.12
N ARG A 165 3.90 27.30 10.11
CA ARG A 165 2.82 28.00 10.83
C ARG A 165 2.03 28.99 9.95
N GLN A 166 2.59 29.40 8.83
CA GLN A 166 1.97 30.33 7.87
C GLN A 166 1.45 29.59 6.63
N GLY A 167 1.54 28.25 6.64
CA GLY A 167 1.12 27.43 5.52
C GLY A 167 -0.39 27.30 5.40
N GLU A 168 -0.83 26.89 4.23
CA GLU A 168 -2.24 26.70 3.90
C GLU A 168 -2.45 25.47 3.02
N TRP A 169 -3.63 24.86 3.14
CA TRP A 169 -4.05 23.77 2.28
C TRP A 169 -4.57 24.29 0.94
N LYS A 170 -4.07 23.74 -0.16
CA LYS A 170 -4.55 24.03 -1.52
C LYS A 170 -4.93 22.75 -2.23
N ALA A 171 -6.13 22.73 -2.83
CA ALA A 171 -6.55 21.66 -3.72
C ALA A 171 -5.69 21.69 -4.99
N THR A 172 -5.25 20.52 -5.46
CA THR A 172 -4.46 20.37 -6.68
C THR A 172 -5.20 19.61 -7.77
N ALA A 173 -6.39 19.10 -7.46
CA ALA A 173 -7.31 18.45 -8.39
C ALA A 173 -8.74 19.01 -8.19
N GLU A 174 -9.63 18.69 -9.14
CA GLU A 174 -11.03 19.07 -9.07
C GLU A 174 -11.74 18.42 -7.88
N HIS A 175 -12.62 19.16 -7.22
CA HIS A 175 -13.35 18.66 -6.06
C HIS A 175 -14.49 17.71 -6.47
N THR A 176 -14.37 16.45 -6.09
CA THR A 176 -15.33 15.36 -6.39
C THR A 176 -16.28 15.05 -5.22
N GLY A 177 -16.33 15.91 -4.20
CA GLY A 177 -17.04 15.65 -2.93
C GLY A 177 -16.16 15.05 -1.86
N ILE A 178 -14.91 14.69 -2.17
CA ILE A 178 -13.92 14.13 -1.25
C ILE A 178 -12.78 15.13 -1.07
N ALA A 179 -12.47 15.47 0.17
CA ALA A 179 -11.30 16.26 0.53
C ALA A 179 -10.15 15.32 0.94
N GLY A 180 -9.08 15.26 0.16
CA GLY A 180 -7.89 14.47 0.45
C GLY A 180 -6.74 15.35 0.94
N PHE A 181 -5.97 14.85 1.90
CA PHE A 181 -4.89 15.59 2.54
C PHE A 181 -3.62 14.72 2.57
N HIS A 182 -2.51 15.27 2.08
CA HIS A 182 -1.21 14.59 2.15
C HIS A 182 -0.22 15.41 2.98
N LEU A 183 0.42 14.76 3.95
CA LEU A 183 1.51 15.31 4.74
C LEU A 183 2.65 14.29 4.84
N ASN A 184 3.87 14.81 4.84
CA ASN A 184 5.08 14.06 5.17
C ASN A 184 5.72 14.57 6.47
N GLU A 185 6.76 13.91 6.94
CA GLU A 185 7.40 14.26 8.21
C GLU A 185 8.09 15.63 8.22
N PHE A 186 8.36 16.23 7.05
CA PHE A 186 8.94 17.57 6.98
C PHE A 186 8.05 18.67 7.57
N TYR A 187 6.75 18.40 7.70
CA TYR A 187 5.79 19.31 8.36
C TYR A 187 5.74 19.14 9.88
N SER A 188 6.41 18.14 10.45
CA SER A 188 6.46 17.90 11.88
C SER A 188 7.36 18.92 12.58
N SER A 189 6.85 19.52 13.66
CA SER A 189 7.65 20.36 14.55
C SER A 189 8.48 19.55 15.57
N TRP A 190 8.28 18.25 15.64
CA TRP A 190 9.01 17.35 16.55
C TRP A 190 10.24 16.71 15.87
N SER A 191 10.24 16.63 14.54
CA SER A 191 11.31 16.02 13.77
C SER A 191 12.28 17.07 13.28
N ARG A 192 13.58 16.86 13.51
CA ARG A 192 14.66 17.69 12.96
C ARG A 192 15.09 17.17 11.59
N LEU A 193 15.52 18.06 10.72
CA LEU A 193 16.05 17.68 9.39
C LEU A 193 17.23 16.71 9.50
N GLU A 194 18.13 16.94 10.47
CA GLU A 194 19.26 16.06 10.76
C GLU A 194 18.80 14.63 11.06
N ASP A 195 17.78 14.45 11.91
CA ASP A 195 17.29 13.13 12.31
C ASP A 195 16.59 12.42 11.14
N ILE A 196 15.82 13.15 10.33
CA ILE A 196 15.20 12.61 9.12
C ILE A 196 16.27 12.11 8.14
N VAL A 197 17.35 12.88 7.93
CA VAL A 197 18.44 12.47 7.05
C VAL A 197 19.20 11.28 7.61
N ARG A 198 19.46 11.25 8.93
CA ARG A 198 20.09 10.10 9.58
C ARG A 198 19.27 8.84 9.38
N ASN A 199 17.97 8.91 9.58
CA ASN A 199 17.06 7.80 9.34
C ASN A 199 17.06 7.35 7.87
N PHE A 200 17.10 8.30 6.93
CA PHE A 200 17.23 7.98 5.51
C PHE A 200 18.54 7.23 5.19
N LEU A 201 19.66 7.71 5.73
CA LEU A 201 20.98 7.10 5.49
C LEU A 201 21.05 5.66 6.03
N GLU A 202 20.38 5.38 7.14
CA GLU A 202 20.23 4.01 7.64
C GLU A 202 19.24 3.21 6.79
N ALA A 203 18.08 3.78 6.50
CA ALA A 203 17.00 3.10 5.77
C ALA A 203 17.42 2.66 4.36
N LYS A 204 18.22 3.45 3.66
CA LYS A 204 18.65 3.14 2.29
C LYS A 204 19.62 1.95 2.17
N LYS A 205 20.09 1.40 3.27
CA LYS A 205 20.98 0.23 3.26
C LYS A 205 20.27 -1.05 2.83
N LEU A 206 18.96 -1.15 3.10
CA LEU A 206 18.13 -2.30 2.77
C LEU A 206 16.80 -1.84 2.15
N PRO A 207 16.29 -2.53 1.12
CA PRO A 207 15.01 -2.19 0.48
C PRO A 207 13.84 -2.16 1.47
N GLU A 208 13.79 -3.10 2.42
CA GLU A 208 12.70 -3.20 3.41
C GLU A 208 12.65 -1.96 4.32
N THR A 209 13.82 -1.48 4.78
CA THR A 209 13.90 -0.29 5.63
C THR A 209 13.65 0.98 4.83
N LEU A 210 14.07 1.03 3.56
CA LEU A 210 13.78 2.14 2.67
C LEU A 210 12.28 2.24 2.37
N LYS A 211 11.60 1.11 2.21
CA LYS A 211 10.13 1.04 2.09
C LYS A 211 9.44 1.67 3.31
N VAL A 212 9.87 1.31 4.51
CA VAL A 212 9.33 1.91 5.74
C VAL A 212 9.54 3.42 5.75
N PHE A 213 10.74 3.91 5.42
CA PHE A 213 11.04 5.34 5.33
C PHE A 213 10.13 6.06 4.31
N THR A 214 9.98 5.49 3.12
CA THR A 214 9.11 6.05 2.07
C THR A 214 7.66 6.14 2.54
N ASN A 215 7.11 5.05 3.09
CA ASN A 215 5.72 5.01 3.50
C ASN A 215 5.42 5.90 4.71
N THR A 216 6.32 5.93 5.71
CA THR A 216 6.04 6.61 6.99
C THR A 216 6.59 8.03 7.06
N THR A 217 7.81 8.27 6.56
CA THR A 217 8.45 9.60 6.62
C THR A 217 8.01 10.48 5.45
N LEU A 218 7.97 9.91 4.23
CA LEU A 218 7.54 10.67 3.06
C LEU A 218 6.02 10.66 2.87
N GLY A 219 5.31 9.69 3.47
CA GLY A 219 3.88 9.51 3.26
C GLY A 219 3.56 9.09 1.82
N GLU A 220 4.50 8.44 1.14
CA GLU A 220 4.39 8.00 -0.24
C GLU A 220 4.27 6.48 -0.32
N SER A 221 3.50 5.98 -1.29
CA SER A 221 3.40 4.54 -1.55
C SER A 221 4.71 4.01 -2.11
N TRP A 222 5.12 2.83 -1.61
CA TRP A 222 6.30 2.14 -2.10
C TRP A 222 6.05 1.55 -3.48
N GLU A 223 6.88 1.90 -4.44
CA GLU A 223 6.96 1.24 -5.73
C GLU A 223 8.10 0.21 -5.64
N ASP A 224 7.74 -1.07 -5.67
CA ASP A 224 8.74 -2.10 -5.91
C ASP A 224 9.28 -1.85 -7.32
N LYS A 225 10.37 -1.09 -7.36
CA LYS A 225 11.26 -1.18 -8.50
C LYS A 225 11.82 -2.59 -8.37
N GLY A 226 11.12 -3.55 -8.97
CA GLY A 226 11.70 -4.87 -9.13
C GLY A 226 13.14 -4.65 -9.53
N THR A 227 14.05 -5.50 -9.15
CA THR A 227 15.37 -5.60 -9.77
C THR A 227 15.11 -5.91 -11.25
N GLY A 228 14.37 -5.02 -11.89
CA GLY A 228 14.21 -4.97 -13.32
C GLY A 228 15.62 -4.73 -13.80
N LEU A 229 16.24 -5.79 -14.20
CA LEU A 229 17.21 -5.73 -15.26
C LEU A 229 16.54 -4.80 -16.27
N ASP A 230 17.11 -3.60 -16.44
CA ASP A 230 16.71 -2.60 -17.44
C ASP A 230 17.14 -3.13 -18.82
N ILE A 231 16.77 -4.40 -19.05
CA ILE A 231 16.96 -5.10 -20.30
C ILE A 231 15.63 -4.95 -20.98
N SER A 232 15.60 -4.15 -22.00
CA SER A 232 14.49 -4.13 -22.93
C SER A 232 14.12 -5.57 -23.25
N LEU A 233 12.97 -6.05 -22.76
CA LEU A 233 12.48 -7.40 -23.07
C LEU A 233 12.42 -7.61 -24.58
N ASN A 234 12.25 -6.52 -25.34
CA ASN A 234 12.27 -6.53 -26.80
C ASN A 234 13.64 -6.93 -27.40
N GLU A 235 14.74 -6.71 -26.68
CA GLU A 235 16.09 -7.12 -27.13
C GLU A 235 16.38 -8.60 -26.89
N ARG A 236 15.53 -9.30 -26.12
CA ARG A 236 15.64 -10.73 -25.82
C ARG A 236 14.52 -11.55 -26.46
N THR A 237 13.75 -10.96 -27.36
CA THR A 237 12.71 -11.67 -28.08
C THR A 237 13.34 -12.46 -29.20
N GLU A 238 13.13 -13.76 -29.22
CA GLU A 238 13.52 -14.67 -30.30
C GLU A 238 12.27 -15.19 -31.02
N ASP A 239 12.38 -15.47 -32.28
CA ASP A 239 11.28 -15.98 -33.11
C ASP A 239 11.21 -17.51 -33.03
N TYR A 240 10.43 -18.02 -32.10
CA TYR A 240 10.14 -19.45 -31.93
C TYR A 240 8.71 -19.67 -31.39
N ASN A 241 8.27 -20.94 -31.47
CA ASN A 241 6.97 -21.34 -30.95
C ASN A 241 7.05 -22.72 -30.27
N PRO A 242 6.00 -23.21 -29.60
CA PRO A 242 5.99 -24.51 -28.93
C PRO A 242 6.26 -25.72 -29.81
N GLU A 243 6.03 -25.60 -31.12
CA GLU A 243 6.26 -26.67 -32.11
C GLU A 243 7.62 -26.56 -32.80
N GLN A 244 8.36 -25.46 -32.56
CA GLN A 244 9.68 -25.18 -33.11
C GLN A 244 10.56 -24.49 -32.05
N MET A 245 10.81 -25.20 -30.97
CA MET A 245 11.64 -24.67 -29.87
C MET A 245 13.10 -24.48 -30.32
N PRO A 246 13.83 -23.52 -29.70
CA PRO A 246 15.25 -23.30 -29.94
C PRO A 246 16.10 -24.55 -29.72
N ASP A 247 17.13 -24.74 -30.55
CA ASP A 247 18.04 -25.89 -30.49
C ASP A 247 18.81 -26.03 -29.19
N GLY A 248 18.98 -24.89 -28.45
CA GLY A 248 19.60 -24.84 -27.13
C GLY A 248 18.79 -25.54 -26.02
N VAL A 249 17.50 -25.80 -26.21
CA VAL A 249 16.65 -26.42 -25.18
C VAL A 249 17.02 -27.88 -24.98
N LEU A 250 17.38 -28.23 -23.76
CA LEU A 250 17.79 -29.59 -23.36
C LEU A 250 16.79 -30.28 -22.45
N LEU A 251 15.99 -29.49 -21.69
CA LEU A 251 15.03 -29.98 -20.72
C LEU A 251 13.83 -29.01 -20.66
N LEU A 252 12.63 -29.56 -20.41
CA LEU A 252 11.42 -28.77 -20.16
C LEU A 252 10.96 -28.92 -18.71
N THR A 253 10.62 -27.81 -18.11
CA THR A 253 9.98 -27.74 -16.79
C THR A 253 8.70 -26.89 -16.86
N ALA A 254 7.80 -27.09 -15.90
CA ALA A 254 6.56 -26.32 -15.84
C ALA A 254 6.32 -25.74 -14.43
N GLY A 255 5.81 -24.51 -14.39
CA GLY A 255 5.27 -23.89 -13.19
C GLY A 255 3.78 -23.66 -13.35
N VAL A 256 2.99 -24.04 -12.35
CA VAL A 256 1.53 -23.86 -12.32
C VAL A 256 1.15 -22.98 -11.15
N ASP A 257 0.55 -21.83 -11.43
CA ASP A 257 -0.07 -20.95 -10.45
C ASP A 257 -1.57 -21.25 -10.35
N VAL A 258 -2.09 -21.39 -9.12
CA VAL A 258 -3.48 -21.72 -8.84
C VAL A 258 -4.22 -20.46 -8.39
N GLN A 259 -5.13 -19.96 -9.22
CA GLN A 259 -5.97 -18.79 -8.95
C GLN A 259 -7.41 -19.23 -8.65
N ALA A 260 -8.24 -18.31 -8.10
CA ALA A 260 -9.64 -18.61 -7.72
C ALA A 260 -10.51 -19.19 -8.86
N ASN A 261 -10.22 -18.86 -10.12
CA ASN A 261 -11.05 -19.16 -11.27
C ASN A 261 -10.27 -19.69 -12.49
N ARG A 262 -8.98 -20.01 -12.32
CA ARG A 262 -8.11 -20.50 -13.40
C ARG A 262 -6.82 -21.12 -12.87
N LEU A 263 -6.15 -21.86 -13.72
CA LEU A 263 -4.75 -22.28 -13.56
C LEU A 263 -3.90 -21.59 -14.64
N GLU A 264 -2.76 -21.04 -14.27
CA GLU A 264 -1.79 -20.45 -15.19
C GLU A 264 -0.55 -21.36 -15.25
N LEU A 265 -0.29 -21.91 -16.43
CA LEU A 265 0.80 -22.84 -16.69
C LEU A 265 1.86 -22.15 -17.54
N THR A 266 3.09 -22.04 -17.03
CA THR A 266 4.24 -21.56 -17.78
C THR A 266 5.24 -22.69 -17.99
N ILE A 267 5.64 -22.91 -19.24
CA ILE A 267 6.59 -23.94 -19.64
C ILE A 267 7.91 -23.28 -19.98
N LEU A 268 8.97 -23.72 -19.32
CA LEU A 268 10.32 -23.23 -19.48
C LEU A 268 11.21 -24.29 -20.15
N GLY A 269 11.95 -23.87 -21.16
CA GLY A 269 13.06 -24.63 -21.73
C GLY A 269 14.35 -24.25 -21.05
N LEU A 270 15.12 -25.23 -20.59
CA LEU A 270 16.41 -25.04 -19.93
C LEU A 270 17.53 -25.55 -20.88
N GLY A 271 18.58 -24.74 -21.02
CA GLY A 271 19.77 -25.04 -21.81
C GLY A 271 21.05 -25.12 -20.96
N LEU A 272 22.19 -25.05 -21.64
CA LEU A 272 23.49 -24.96 -20.97
C LEU A 272 23.71 -23.58 -20.37
N ASN A 273 24.56 -23.50 -19.36
CA ASN A 273 24.97 -22.24 -18.72
C ASN A 273 23.79 -21.40 -18.19
N GLU A 274 22.75 -22.08 -17.64
CA GLU A 274 21.56 -21.41 -17.07
C GLU A 274 20.73 -20.61 -18.09
N GLU A 275 20.85 -20.91 -19.38
CA GLU A 275 20.03 -20.31 -20.42
C GLU A 275 18.59 -20.80 -20.31
N ILE A 276 17.62 -19.89 -20.37
CA ILE A 276 16.19 -20.20 -20.15
C ILE A 276 15.36 -19.54 -21.25
N TRP A 277 14.43 -20.30 -21.82
CA TRP A 277 13.40 -19.82 -22.76
C TRP A 277 12.01 -20.04 -22.19
N VAL A 278 11.13 -19.07 -22.36
CA VAL A 278 9.69 -19.24 -22.10
C VAL A 278 9.07 -19.88 -23.34
N ILE A 279 8.79 -21.17 -23.29
CA ILE A 279 8.32 -21.93 -24.46
C ILE A 279 6.83 -21.72 -24.68
N ASP A 280 6.02 -21.76 -23.62
CA ASP A 280 4.57 -21.59 -23.71
C ASP A 280 4.01 -21.00 -22.42
N HIS A 281 2.87 -20.31 -22.53
CA HIS A 281 2.09 -19.84 -21.40
C HIS A 281 0.61 -20.08 -21.66
N ILE A 282 -0.01 -20.94 -20.86
CA ILE A 282 -1.37 -21.44 -21.06
C ILE A 282 -2.24 -21.06 -19.85
N VAL A 283 -3.39 -20.47 -20.10
CA VAL A 283 -4.40 -20.16 -19.08
C VAL A 283 -5.57 -21.11 -19.21
N LEU A 284 -5.80 -21.92 -18.20
CA LEU A 284 -6.92 -22.85 -18.11
C LEU A 284 -8.00 -22.27 -17.20
N TYR A 285 -9.07 -21.77 -17.79
CA TYR A 285 -10.19 -21.21 -17.03
C TYR A 285 -11.08 -22.31 -16.45
N GLY A 286 -11.44 -22.14 -15.16
CA GLY A 286 -12.33 -23.06 -14.42
C GLY A 286 -12.11 -22.95 -12.92
N ASP A 287 -12.99 -23.56 -12.15
CA ASP A 287 -12.90 -23.61 -10.68
C ASP A 287 -11.92 -24.71 -10.24
N PRO A 288 -10.83 -24.40 -9.54
CA PRO A 288 -9.86 -25.40 -9.06
C PRO A 288 -10.42 -26.42 -8.07
N SER A 289 -11.60 -26.17 -7.47
CA SER A 289 -12.28 -27.16 -6.63
C SER A 289 -12.88 -28.31 -7.43
N VAL A 290 -12.97 -28.18 -8.77
CA VAL A 290 -13.58 -29.17 -9.67
C VAL A 290 -12.52 -29.96 -10.42
N THR A 291 -12.62 -31.29 -10.40
CA THR A 291 -11.64 -32.20 -11.05
C THR A 291 -11.44 -31.92 -12.53
N SER A 292 -12.41 -31.38 -13.25
CA SER A 292 -12.33 -31.17 -14.71
C SER A 292 -11.20 -30.24 -15.14
N ILE A 293 -10.84 -29.22 -14.35
CA ILE A 293 -9.74 -28.31 -14.69
C ILE A 293 -8.39 -29.01 -14.53
N TRP A 294 -8.26 -29.88 -13.52
CA TRP A 294 -7.04 -30.67 -13.29
C TRP A 294 -6.81 -31.70 -14.37
N LEU A 295 -7.88 -32.28 -14.95
CA LEU A 295 -7.76 -33.15 -16.11
C LEU A 295 -7.26 -32.41 -17.36
N LYS A 296 -7.65 -31.13 -17.51
CA LYS A 296 -7.10 -30.28 -18.59
C LYS A 296 -5.61 -30.01 -18.36
N LEU A 297 -5.23 -29.68 -17.12
CA LEU A 297 -3.84 -29.46 -16.73
C LEU A 297 -3.00 -30.74 -17.00
N ASP A 298 -3.49 -31.92 -16.61
CA ASP A 298 -2.81 -33.19 -16.86
C ASP A 298 -2.58 -33.44 -18.37
N ALA A 299 -3.55 -33.08 -19.21
CA ALA A 299 -3.42 -33.18 -20.65
C ALA A 299 -2.31 -32.26 -21.20
N GLU A 300 -2.24 -30.99 -20.72
CA GLU A 300 -1.21 -30.03 -21.11
C GLU A 300 0.17 -30.44 -20.60
N LEU A 301 0.29 -30.95 -19.38
CA LEU A 301 1.56 -31.44 -18.82
C LEU A 301 2.12 -32.68 -19.59
N LYS A 302 1.25 -33.43 -20.23
CA LYS A 302 1.62 -34.60 -21.09
C LYS A 302 1.82 -34.25 -22.56
N ARG A 303 1.62 -32.98 -22.94
CA ARG A 303 1.82 -32.50 -24.31
C ARG A 303 3.27 -32.67 -24.74
N THR A 304 3.45 -33.02 -26.01
CA THR A 304 4.77 -33.15 -26.62
C THR A 304 5.16 -31.84 -27.31
N TYR A 305 6.35 -31.37 -27.04
CA TYR A 305 6.97 -30.18 -27.64
C TYR A 305 8.05 -30.63 -28.65
N THR A 306 8.22 -29.87 -29.72
CA THR A 306 9.17 -30.25 -30.78
C THR A 306 10.24 -29.15 -30.91
N ARG A 307 11.50 -29.55 -30.89
CA ARG A 307 12.65 -28.68 -31.13
C ARG A 307 12.86 -28.49 -32.66
N GLN A 308 13.55 -27.44 -33.07
CA GLN A 308 13.80 -27.10 -34.47
C GLN A 308 14.47 -28.23 -35.24
N ASP A 309 15.30 -29.06 -34.61
CA ASP A 309 15.92 -30.26 -35.18
C ASP A 309 14.96 -31.45 -35.29
N GLY A 310 13.68 -31.30 -34.95
CA GLY A 310 12.66 -32.35 -35.00
C GLY A 310 12.63 -33.28 -33.77
N LYS A 311 13.50 -33.08 -32.78
CA LYS A 311 13.52 -33.87 -31.55
C LYS A 311 12.33 -33.50 -30.65
N LYS A 312 11.69 -34.52 -30.09
CA LYS A 312 10.51 -34.38 -29.22
C LYS A 312 10.88 -34.41 -27.76
N PHE A 313 10.25 -33.53 -26.98
CA PHE A 313 10.43 -33.38 -25.55
C PHE A 313 9.10 -33.48 -24.82
N LEU A 314 9.15 -34.05 -23.63
CA LEU A 314 8.08 -33.98 -22.63
C LEU A 314 8.53 -33.09 -21.47
N ILE A 315 7.57 -32.55 -20.73
CA ILE A 315 7.86 -31.83 -19.48
C ILE A 315 8.43 -32.86 -18.49
N SER A 316 9.64 -32.58 -18.00
CA SER A 316 10.39 -33.51 -17.13
C SER A 316 10.00 -33.35 -15.67
N SER A 317 9.58 -32.15 -15.26
CA SER A 317 9.12 -31.84 -13.91
C SER A 317 8.15 -30.69 -13.93
N ALA A 318 7.18 -30.70 -13.00
CA ALA A 318 6.25 -29.62 -12.81
C ALA A 318 6.14 -29.28 -11.31
N CYS A 319 6.05 -27.98 -11.00
CA CYS A 319 5.72 -27.45 -9.68
C CYS A 319 4.34 -26.82 -9.74
N ILE A 320 3.48 -27.16 -8.78
CA ILE A 320 2.14 -26.59 -8.66
C ILE A 320 2.09 -25.80 -7.34
N ASP A 321 1.65 -24.55 -7.40
CA ASP A 321 1.45 -23.75 -6.20
C ASP A 321 0.36 -24.36 -5.32
N SER A 322 0.69 -24.58 -4.05
CA SER A 322 -0.24 -25.12 -3.05
C SER A 322 -0.81 -24.04 -2.12
N GLY A 323 -0.50 -22.74 -2.35
CA GLY A 323 -0.81 -21.65 -1.43
C GLY A 323 -2.30 -21.29 -1.36
N TYR A 324 -3.10 -21.57 -2.37
CA TYR A 324 -4.48 -21.10 -2.47
C TYR A 324 -5.57 -22.13 -2.06
N TYR A 325 -5.34 -23.44 -2.20
CA TYR A 325 -6.30 -24.52 -1.89
C TYR A 325 -5.60 -25.70 -1.19
N THR A 326 -5.10 -25.48 0.03
CA THR A 326 -4.36 -26.49 0.80
C THR A 326 -5.23 -27.59 1.44
N ASN A 327 -6.54 -27.57 1.26
CA ASN A 327 -7.48 -28.48 1.95
C ASN A 327 -8.23 -29.45 1.01
N ASN A 328 -7.72 -29.72 -0.18
CA ASN A 328 -8.30 -30.76 -1.07
C ASN A 328 -7.29 -31.86 -1.37
#